data_a4ed836ddb466f40f9f10cdea6359491
#
_entry.id   a4ed836ddb466f40f9f10cdea6359491
#
_cell.length_a   1.000
_cell.length_b   1.000
_cell.length_c   1.000
_cell.angle_alpha   90.00
_cell.angle_beta   90.00
_cell.angle_gamma   90.00
#
_symmetry.space_group_name_H-M   'P 1'
#
loop_
_entity.id
_entity.type
_entity.pdbx_description
1 polymer ?
#
loop_
_entity_poly.entity_id
_entity_poly.type
_entity_poly.pdbx_seq_one_letter_code
_entity_poly.pdbx_strand_id
1 'polypeptide(L)'
;MREQALAVQRMQDYIDANLDREITLNDLAKESLFSPWYSYRLFREYTGLSPAGYIRRLRLSRSALRLRKENLRIIDLAFELGFRSADGYTRAFFREFGCTPKDYAKNPVPIALFIPYGIKFRELRKDRTTMKEVKSVFIQIIRKPQRKVIIKRGTNADDYFNYCDEVGCDVWGMLLSMDSLCGEPVCMWLPERYRAPGTSVYVQGVEVSCDYAGVIPEGFDVIALPEAEYLMFQGEPFCEEDYCEAIAAVQCAMDRYDPSVIGYEWDDENPRIQLEPKGERGYIELRAVKRSEAR
;
A
#
# COMPACT_ATOMS: atom_id res chain seq x y z
N MET A 1 11.17 5.98 24.15
CA MET A 1 10.34 5.35 23.12
C MET A 1 10.50 6.05 21.76
N ARG A 2 10.30 7.38 21.64
CA ARG A 2 10.42 8.09 20.34
C ARG A 2 11.79 7.95 19.66
N GLU A 3 12.89 8.05 20.42
CA GLU A 3 14.26 7.91 19.89
C GLU A 3 14.55 6.49 19.37
N GLN A 4 14.05 5.46 20.06
CA GLN A 4 14.19 4.05 19.64
C GLN A 4 13.41 3.76 18.36
N ALA A 5 12.19 4.27 18.24
CA ALA A 5 11.37 4.14 17.03
C ALA A 5 12.04 4.83 15.83
N LEU A 6 12.58 6.04 16.02
CA LEU A 6 13.35 6.76 14.99
C LEU A 6 14.63 6.01 14.59
N ALA A 7 15.31 5.38 15.54
CA ALA A 7 16.48 4.56 15.23
C ALA A 7 16.13 3.34 14.38
N VAL A 8 14.99 2.68 14.67
CA VAL A 8 14.51 1.56 13.84
C VAL A 8 14.07 2.05 12.46
N GLN A 9 13.42 3.22 12.38
CA GLN A 9 13.04 3.82 11.11
C GLN A 9 14.29 4.10 10.24
N ARG A 10 15.33 4.73 10.78
CA ARG A 10 16.58 4.94 10.04
C ARG A 10 17.19 3.62 9.51
N MET A 11 17.14 2.54 10.31
CA MET A 11 17.59 1.23 9.85
C MET A 11 16.72 0.69 8.71
N GLN A 12 15.40 0.87 8.76
CA GLN A 12 14.48 0.48 7.68
C GLN A 12 14.75 1.28 6.40
N ASP A 13 14.89 2.60 6.50
CA ASP A 13 15.19 3.48 5.37
C ASP A 13 16.53 3.13 4.72
N TYR A 14 17.56 2.85 5.53
CA TYR A 14 18.84 2.39 5.03
C TYR A 14 18.74 1.06 4.30
N ILE A 15 18.00 0.08 4.85
CA ILE A 15 17.77 -1.21 4.19
C ILE A 15 17.10 -0.99 2.84
N ASP A 16 16.06 -0.17 2.80
CA ASP A 16 15.29 0.08 1.57
C ASP A 16 16.13 0.71 0.46
N ALA A 17 16.97 1.67 0.82
CA ALA A 17 17.87 2.36 -0.10
C ALA A 17 19.07 1.51 -0.56
N ASN A 18 19.37 0.37 0.07
CA ASN A 18 20.60 -0.40 -0.17
C ASN A 18 20.38 -1.89 -0.41
N LEU A 19 19.19 -2.29 -0.87
CA LEU A 19 18.83 -3.70 -1.04
C LEU A 19 19.66 -4.45 -2.09
N ASP A 20 20.26 -3.75 -3.02
CA ASP A 20 21.09 -4.25 -4.12
C ASP A 20 22.51 -4.68 -3.68
N ARG A 21 22.90 -4.32 -2.46
CA ARG A 21 24.24 -4.61 -1.91
C ARG A 21 24.18 -5.37 -0.58
N GLU A 22 25.33 -5.85 -0.13
CA GLU A 22 25.45 -6.48 1.18
C GLU A 22 25.19 -5.43 2.29
N ILE A 23 24.30 -5.76 3.20
CA ILE A 23 23.95 -4.93 4.36
C ILE A 23 24.37 -5.72 5.61
N THR A 24 25.28 -5.14 6.38
CA THR A 24 25.77 -5.74 7.61
C THR A 24 25.08 -5.16 8.84
N LEU A 25 25.16 -5.88 9.96
CA LEU A 25 24.67 -5.36 11.24
C LEU A 25 25.41 -4.09 11.69
N ASN A 26 26.68 -3.96 11.31
CA ASN A 26 27.47 -2.76 11.61
C ASN A 26 26.96 -1.54 10.83
N ASP A 27 26.49 -1.72 9.60
CA ASP A 27 25.88 -0.63 8.83
C ASP A 27 24.61 -0.16 9.52
N LEU A 28 23.75 -1.07 9.92
CA LEU A 28 22.52 -0.74 10.65
C LEU A 28 22.81 -0.08 12.02
N ALA A 29 23.88 -0.49 12.69
CA ALA A 29 24.31 0.11 13.94
C ALA A 29 24.74 1.58 13.77
N LYS A 30 25.40 1.91 12.66
CA LYS A 30 25.76 3.31 12.32
C LYS A 30 24.52 4.17 12.12
N GLU A 31 23.55 3.63 11.40
CA GLU A 31 22.28 4.35 11.13
C GLU A 31 21.44 4.54 12.40
N SER A 32 21.37 3.52 13.23
CA SER A 32 20.61 3.59 14.49
C SER A 32 21.27 4.48 15.55
N LEU A 33 22.57 4.73 15.44
CA LEU A 33 23.41 5.39 16.46
C LEU A 33 23.53 4.58 17.77
N PHE A 34 23.33 3.27 17.69
CA PHE A 34 23.46 2.34 18.83
C PHE A 34 24.50 1.23 18.54
N SER A 35 24.86 0.47 19.57
CA SER A 35 25.73 -0.68 19.38
C SER A 35 25.06 -1.76 18.47
N PRO A 36 25.85 -2.58 17.74
CA PRO A 36 25.30 -3.61 16.85
C PRO A 36 24.33 -4.57 17.55
N TRP A 37 24.65 -5.01 18.76
CA TRP A 37 23.76 -5.88 19.53
C TRP A 37 22.46 -5.21 19.95
N TYR A 38 22.52 -3.96 20.37
CA TYR A 38 21.32 -3.20 20.75
C TYR A 38 20.45 -2.90 19.53
N SER A 39 21.06 -2.54 18.41
CA SER A 39 20.35 -2.31 17.13
C SER A 39 19.63 -3.57 16.65
N TYR A 40 20.28 -4.75 16.73
CA TYR A 40 19.65 -6.02 16.42
C TYR A 40 18.41 -6.30 17.28
N ARG A 41 18.55 -6.14 18.62
CA ARG A 41 17.45 -6.37 19.56
C ARG A 41 16.31 -5.40 19.31
N LEU A 42 16.64 -4.13 19.16
CA LEU A 42 15.66 -3.06 18.93
C LEU A 42 14.88 -3.29 17.63
N PHE A 43 15.60 -3.59 16.54
CA PHE A 43 15.00 -3.88 15.26
C PHE A 43 14.01 -5.06 15.34
N ARG A 44 14.41 -6.14 16.02
CA ARG A 44 13.56 -7.31 16.21
C ARG A 44 12.34 -7.02 17.10
N GLU A 45 12.50 -6.22 18.13
CA GLU A 45 11.43 -5.83 19.04
C GLU A 45 10.34 -5.05 18.30
N TYR A 46 10.73 -4.10 17.44
CA TYR A 46 9.81 -3.24 16.72
C TYR A 46 9.22 -3.89 15.45
N THR A 47 9.98 -4.69 14.73
CA THR A 47 9.55 -5.27 13.45
C THR A 47 9.05 -6.72 13.56
N GLY A 48 9.32 -7.40 14.67
CA GLY A 48 9.06 -8.83 14.83
C GLY A 48 10.07 -9.74 14.10
N LEU A 49 10.98 -9.18 13.31
CA LEU A 49 11.91 -9.91 12.45
C LEU A 49 13.37 -9.58 12.79
N SER A 50 14.27 -10.55 12.57
CA SER A 50 15.70 -10.23 12.55
C SER A 50 16.03 -9.37 11.32
N PRO A 51 17.03 -8.47 11.36
CA PRO A 51 17.45 -7.68 10.21
C PRO A 51 17.69 -8.53 8.94
N ALA A 52 18.39 -9.64 9.07
CA ALA A 52 18.66 -10.55 7.94
C ALA A 52 17.38 -11.19 7.38
N GLY A 53 16.42 -11.54 8.25
CA GLY A 53 15.11 -12.05 7.85
C GLY A 53 14.28 -11.02 7.10
N TYR A 54 14.28 -9.80 7.61
CA TYR A 54 13.60 -8.64 7.01
C TYR A 54 14.17 -8.32 5.62
N ILE A 55 15.50 -8.16 5.50
CA ILE A 55 16.19 -7.91 4.22
C ILE A 55 15.87 -9.00 3.20
N ARG A 56 15.94 -10.28 3.63
CA ARG A 56 15.65 -11.41 2.74
C ARG A 56 14.21 -11.37 2.22
N ARG A 57 13.22 -11.17 3.09
CA ARG A 57 11.80 -11.10 2.68
C ARG A 57 11.56 -9.93 1.73
N LEU A 58 12.16 -8.78 2.00
CA LEU A 58 12.03 -7.59 1.15
C LEU A 58 12.65 -7.83 -0.24
N ARG A 59 13.85 -8.44 -0.30
CA ARG A 59 14.48 -8.83 -1.58
C ARG A 59 13.63 -9.79 -2.39
N LEU A 60 13.05 -10.81 -1.74
CA LEU A 60 12.17 -11.77 -2.40
C LEU A 60 10.91 -11.10 -2.93
N SER A 61 10.30 -10.19 -2.18
CA SER A 61 9.12 -9.45 -2.63
C SER A 61 9.42 -8.53 -3.81
N ARG A 62 10.54 -7.81 -3.79
CA ARG A 62 10.99 -7.01 -4.95
C ARG A 62 11.29 -7.89 -6.17
N SER A 63 11.89 -9.08 -5.97
CA SER A 63 12.14 -10.00 -7.07
C SER A 63 10.86 -10.50 -7.72
N ALA A 64 9.83 -10.79 -6.94
CA ALA A 64 8.53 -11.21 -7.45
C ALA A 64 7.88 -10.13 -8.32
N LEU A 65 7.93 -8.87 -7.89
CA LEU A 65 7.41 -7.74 -8.69
C LEU A 65 8.16 -7.57 -10.02
N ARG A 66 9.47 -7.76 -10.02
CA ARG A 66 10.28 -7.71 -11.25
C ARG A 66 9.98 -8.89 -12.17
N LEU A 67 9.92 -10.12 -11.65
CA LEU A 67 9.59 -11.32 -12.44
C LEU A 67 8.23 -11.25 -13.12
N ARG A 68 7.26 -10.54 -12.53
CA ARG A 68 5.94 -10.34 -13.13
C ARG A 68 5.98 -9.39 -14.34
N LYS A 69 6.85 -8.38 -14.28
CA LYS A 69 6.89 -7.29 -15.27
C LYS A 69 7.96 -7.45 -16.34
N GLU A 70 9.03 -8.16 -16.03
CA GLU A 70 10.25 -8.21 -16.81
C GLU A 70 10.60 -9.65 -17.18
N ASN A 71 11.07 -9.87 -18.40
CA ASN A 71 11.56 -11.19 -18.81
C ASN A 71 13.04 -11.34 -18.40
N LEU A 72 13.27 -11.67 -17.13
CA LEU A 72 14.59 -11.79 -16.54
C LEU A 72 15.05 -13.25 -16.41
N ARG A 73 16.36 -13.47 -16.55
CA ARG A 73 16.94 -14.78 -16.20
C ARG A 73 17.02 -14.92 -14.68
N ILE A 74 16.49 -16.03 -14.17
CA ILE A 74 16.44 -16.30 -12.72
C ILE A 74 17.82 -16.22 -12.06
N ILE A 75 18.86 -16.65 -12.76
CA ILE A 75 20.24 -16.64 -12.26
C ILE A 75 20.76 -15.20 -12.06
N ASP A 76 20.50 -14.31 -13.01
CA ASP A 76 20.95 -12.92 -12.93
C ASP A 76 20.25 -12.19 -11.79
N LEU A 77 18.93 -12.35 -11.70
CA LEU A 77 18.14 -11.79 -10.61
C LEU A 77 18.58 -12.29 -9.21
N ALA A 78 18.92 -13.58 -9.10
CA ALA A 78 19.42 -14.15 -7.87
C ALA A 78 20.71 -13.46 -7.38
N PHE A 79 21.66 -13.25 -8.30
CA PHE A 79 22.93 -12.59 -7.97
C PHE A 79 22.76 -11.10 -7.68
N GLU A 80 21.94 -10.38 -8.46
CA GLU A 80 21.61 -8.96 -8.20
C GLU A 80 21.04 -8.76 -6.78
N LEU A 81 20.25 -9.72 -6.29
CA LEU A 81 19.66 -9.67 -4.96
C LEU A 81 20.57 -10.23 -3.85
N GLY A 82 21.84 -10.51 -4.17
CA GLY A 82 22.84 -10.96 -3.21
C GLY A 82 22.69 -12.42 -2.76
N PHE A 83 22.00 -13.27 -3.53
CA PHE A 83 22.01 -14.71 -3.29
C PHE A 83 23.28 -15.33 -3.87
N ARG A 84 23.86 -16.31 -3.16
CA ARG A 84 25.09 -17.00 -3.58
C ARG A 84 24.89 -18.00 -4.72
N SER A 85 23.63 -18.38 -5.01
CA SER A 85 23.29 -19.31 -6.08
C SER A 85 21.83 -19.17 -6.48
N ALA A 86 21.50 -19.50 -7.72
CA ALA A 86 20.13 -19.60 -8.23
C ALA A 86 19.28 -20.63 -7.47
N ASP A 87 19.89 -21.75 -7.05
CA ASP A 87 19.18 -22.76 -6.23
C ASP A 87 18.86 -22.26 -4.84
N GLY A 88 19.75 -21.49 -4.22
CA GLY A 88 19.51 -20.84 -2.92
C GLY A 88 18.34 -19.85 -2.99
N TYR A 89 18.34 -19.05 -4.04
CA TYR A 89 17.23 -18.13 -4.34
C TYR A 89 15.93 -18.87 -4.58
N THR A 90 15.92 -19.89 -5.45
CA THR A 90 14.72 -20.68 -5.77
C THR A 90 14.10 -21.31 -4.53
N ARG A 91 14.91 -21.90 -3.66
CA ARG A 91 14.43 -22.46 -2.40
C ARG A 91 13.88 -21.41 -1.45
N ALA A 92 14.53 -20.24 -1.37
CA ALA A 92 14.06 -19.14 -0.54
C ALA A 92 12.72 -18.57 -1.05
N PHE A 93 12.61 -18.38 -2.35
CA PHE A 93 11.39 -17.92 -3.02
C PHE A 93 10.23 -18.91 -2.82
N PHE A 94 10.48 -20.20 -3.04
CA PHE A 94 9.47 -21.24 -2.82
C PHE A 94 8.99 -21.30 -1.38
N ARG A 95 9.90 -21.16 -0.41
CA ARG A 95 9.54 -21.14 1.02
C ARG A 95 8.69 -19.93 1.39
N GLU A 96 8.94 -18.78 0.76
CA GLU A 96 8.20 -17.54 1.04
C GLU A 96 6.83 -17.52 0.35
N PHE A 97 6.74 -17.99 -0.90
CA PHE A 97 5.56 -17.78 -1.75
C PHE A 97 4.85 -19.08 -2.20
N GLY A 98 5.38 -20.26 -1.88
CA GLY A 98 4.76 -21.54 -2.24
C GLY A 98 4.90 -21.95 -3.70
N CYS A 99 5.57 -21.17 -4.54
CA CYS A 99 5.83 -21.47 -5.95
C CYS A 99 7.28 -21.18 -6.32
N THR A 100 7.77 -21.74 -7.45
CA THR A 100 9.12 -21.44 -7.90
C THR A 100 9.16 -20.10 -8.64
N PRO A 101 10.32 -19.38 -8.67
CA PRO A 101 10.45 -18.14 -9.43
C PRO A 101 10.13 -18.32 -10.90
N LYS A 102 10.46 -19.50 -11.47
CA LYS A 102 10.22 -19.85 -12.88
C LYS A 102 8.72 -20.02 -13.17
N ASP A 103 8.01 -20.73 -12.30
CA ASP A 103 6.57 -20.92 -12.45
C ASP A 103 5.82 -19.61 -12.27
N TYR A 104 6.24 -18.81 -11.30
CA TYR A 104 5.68 -17.49 -11.06
C TYR A 104 5.91 -16.53 -12.23
N ALA A 105 7.12 -16.49 -12.80
CA ALA A 105 7.40 -15.67 -13.98
C ALA A 105 6.57 -16.07 -15.20
N LYS A 106 6.29 -17.36 -15.36
CA LYS A 106 5.49 -17.88 -16.48
C LYS A 106 3.99 -17.63 -16.30
N ASN A 107 3.49 -17.75 -15.09
CA ASN A 107 2.08 -17.59 -14.75
C ASN A 107 1.96 -16.96 -13.35
N PRO A 108 2.02 -15.61 -13.26
CA PRO A 108 1.91 -14.91 -11.99
C PRO A 108 0.58 -15.19 -11.30
N VAL A 109 0.63 -15.63 -10.07
CA VAL A 109 -0.52 -15.82 -9.17
C VAL A 109 -0.44 -14.83 -8.02
N PRO A 110 -1.56 -14.46 -7.36
CA PRO A 110 -1.52 -13.63 -6.17
C PRO A 110 -0.67 -14.28 -5.07
N ILE A 111 0.29 -13.54 -4.54
CA ILE A 111 1.20 -13.96 -3.46
C ILE A 111 1.31 -12.88 -2.40
N ALA A 112 1.51 -13.26 -1.15
CA ALA A 112 1.67 -12.32 -0.04
C ALA A 112 3.07 -11.67 -0.05
N LEU A 113 3.22 -10.54 -0.74
CA LEU A 113 4.45 -9.76 -0.72
C LEU A 113 4.69 -9.17 0.67
N PHE A 114 5.93 -9.21 1.12
CA PHE A 114 6.34 -8.52 2.33
C PHE A 114 6.49 -7.02 2.04
N ILE A 115 5.55 -6.23 2.55
CA ILE A 115 5.55 -4.76 2.48
C ILE A 115 5.81 -4.23 3.89
N PRO A 116 7.01 -3.71 4.16
CA PRO A 116 7.30 -3.18 5.48
C PRO A 116 6.61 -1.82 5.67
N TYR A 117 5.82 -1.71 6.72
CA TYR A 117 5.37 -0.39 7.18
C TYR A 117 6.45 0.26 8.04
N GLY A 118 6.72 1.54 7.78
CA GLY A 118 7.63 2.32 8.60
C GLY A 118 7.13 2.39 10.05
N ILE A 119 8.04 2.19 10.99
CA ILE A 119 7.73 2.25 12.43
C ILE A 119 7.18 3.62 12.82
N LYS A 120 7.62 4.69 12.15
CA LYS A 120 7.13 6.06 12.33
C LYS A 120 5.61 6.16 12.22
N PHE A 121 4.97 5.40 11.33
CA PHE A 121 3.52 5.43 11.15
C PHE A 121 2.73 4.87 12.35
N ARG A 122 3.33 4.00 13.15
CA ARG A 122 2.71 3.47 14.38
C ARG A 122 2.79 4.45 15.55
N GLU A 123 3.87 5.21 15.64
CA GLU A 123 4.11 6.15 16.75
C GLU A 123 3.39 7.50 16.56
N LEU A 124 3.28 8.01 15.32
CA LEU A 124 2.60 9.28 15.02
C LEU A 124 1.07 9.22 15.20
N ARG A 125 0.50 8.03 15.33
CA ARG A 125 -0.93 7.82 15.63
C ARG A 125 -1.41 8.51 16.91
N LYS A 126 -0.49 8.89 17.82
CA LYS A 126 -0.80 9.47 19.14
C LYS A 126 -0.90 10.99 19.16
N ASP A 127 -0.34 11.67 18.16
CA ASP A 127 -0.31 13.13 18.11
C ASP A 127 -1.16 13.65 16.93
N ARG A 128 -2.48 13.75 17.12
CA ARG A 128 -3.35 14.50 16.18
C ARG A 128 -3.04 15.99 16.34
N THR A 129 -2.19 16.51 15.49
CA THR A 129 -1.84 17.94 15.49
C THR A 129 -2.87 18.73 14.70
N THR A 130 -3.33 19.83 15.27
CA THR A 130 -4.22 20.81 14.62
C THR A 130 -3.48 21.44 13.43
N MET A 131 -4.11 21.46 12.26
CA MET A 131 -3.56 22.07 11.05
C MET A 131 -3.15 23.52 11.33
N LYS A 132 -1.88 23.85 11.06
CA LYS A 132 -1.30 25.20 11.23
C LYS A 132 -1.13 25.99 9.94
N GLU A 133 -1.18 25.32 8.78
CA GLU A 133 -0.96 25.96 7.48
C GLU A 133 -2.04 25.54 6.47
N VAL A 134 -2.39 26.47 5.57
CA VAL A 134 -3.27 26.20 4.43
C VAL A 134 -2.40 25.53 3.36
N LYS A 135 -2.62 24.24 3.14
CA LYS A 135 -1.94 23.49 2.06
C LYS A 135 -2.81 23.55 0.80
N SER A 136 -2.16 23.67 -0.36
CA SER A 136 -2.87 23.65 -1.64
C SER A 136 -3.38 22.23 -1.94
N VAL A 137 -4.60 22.15 -2.45
CA VAL A 137 -5.19 20.89 -2.91
C VAL A 137 -5.63 21.06 -4.35
N PHE A 138 -5.09 20.24 -5.25
CA PHE A 138 -5.46 20.21 -6.66
C PHE A 138 -6.70 19.35 -6.84
N ILE A 139 -7.66 19.88 -7.61
CA ILE A 139 -8.92 19.18 -7.87
C ILE A 139 -9.06 18.97 -9.37
N GLN A 140 -9.32 17.72 -9.77
CA GLN A 140 -9.48 17.33 -11.16
C GLN A 140 -10.64 16.37 -11.32
N ILE A 141 -11.44 16.53 -12.39
CA ILE A 141 -12.43 15.53 -12.79
C ILE A 141 -11.71 14.41 -13.53
N ILE A 142 -11.93 13.17 -13.09
CA ILE A 142 -11.44 11.98 -13.77
C ILE A 142 -12.59 11.01 -14.04
N ARG A 143 -12.49 10.23 -15.10
CA ARG A 143 -13.45 9.21 -15.47
C ARG A 143 -12.84 7.83 -15.26
N LYS A 144 -13.49 7.01 -14.44
CA LYS A 144 -13.11 5.61 -14.25
C LYS A 144 -14.05 4.71 -15.06
N PRO A 145 -13.52 3.79 -15.88
CA PRO A 145 -14.34 2.89 -16.66
C PRO A 145 -15.10 1.90 -15.77
N GLN A 146 -16.06 1.19 -16.36
CA GLN A 146 -16.63 0.00 -15.74
C GLN A 146 -15.51 -0.99 -15.43
N ARG A 147 -15.51 -1.55 -14.22
CA ARG A 147 -14.43 -2.41 -13.71
C ARG A 147 -14.89 -3.35 -12.63
N LYS A 148 -14.11 -4.39 -12.39
CA LYS A 148 -14.21 -5.22 -11.18
C LYS A 148 -13.23 -4.71 -10.13
N VAL A 149 -13.56 -4.91 -8.87
CA VAL A 149 -12.63 -4.70 -7.76
C VAL A 149 -12.60 -5.97 -6.92
N ILE A 150 -11.41 -6.51 -6.73
CA ILE A 150 -11.17 -7.62 -5.84
C ILE A 150 -10.86 -7.02 -4.49
N ILE A 151 -11.70 -7.29 -3.48
CA ILE A 151 -11.65 -6.65 -2.17
C ILE A 151 -11.48 -7.69 -1.05
N LYS A 152 -10.83 -7.27 0.03
CA LYS A 152 -10.87 -8.01 1.30
C LYS A 152 -11.69 -7.19 2.30
N ARG A 153 -12.73 -7.83 2.87
CA ARG A 153 -13.61 -7.18 3.85
C ARG A 153 -13.06 -7.32 5.26
N GLY A 154 -13.23 -6.29 6.06
CA GLY A 154 -13.14 -6.33 7.51
C GLY A 154 -14.51 -6.56 8.16
N THR A 155 -14.59 -6.38 9.46
CA THR A 155 -15.83 -6.56 10.25
C THR A 155 -16.45 -5.22 10.65
N ASN A 156 -15.66 -4.32 11.28
CA ASN A 156 -16.14 -3.04 11.81
C ASN A 156 -15.30 -1.84 11.35
N ALA A 157 -14.25 -2.06 10.59
CA ALA A 157 -13.32 -1.01 10.18
C ALA A 157 -14.01 0.10 9.38
N ASP A 158 -13.75 1.35 9.74
CA ASP A 158 -14.21 2.57 9.10
C ASP A 158 -13.06 3.42 8.56
N ASP A 159 -11.83 3.07 8.91
CA ASP A 159 -10.61 3.69 8.44
C ASP A 159 -9.48 2.67 8.17
N TYR A 160 -8.38 3.15 7.60
CA TYR A 160 -7.21 2.35 7.28
C TYR A 160 -6.60 1.63 8.50
N PHE A 161 -6.50 2.31 9.63
CA PHE A 161 -5.82 1.76 10.80
C PHE A 161 -6.66 0.68 11.48
N ASN A 162 -7.95 0.96 11.67
CA ASN A 162 -8.90 -0.01 12.22
C ASN A 162 -8.96 -1.25 11.34
N TYR A 163 -8.90 -1.06 10.01
CA TYR A 163 -8.85 -2.15 9.06
C TYR A 163 -7.57 -3.00 9.20
N CYS A 164 -6.39 -2.37 9.31
CA CYS A 164 -5.13 -3.10 9.52
C CYS A 164 -5.10 -3.86 10.86
N ASP A 165 -5.73 -3.31 11.89
CA ASP A 165 -5.84 -3.99 13.19
C ASP A 165 -6.76 -5.23 13.12
N GLU A 166 -7.83 -5.19 12.32
CA GLU A 166 -8.78 -6.32 12.15
C GLU A 166 -8.28 -7.39 11.18
N VAL A 167 -7.79 -6.98 10.02
CA VAL A 167 -7.56 -7.87 8.88
C VAL A 167 -6.08 -8.22 8.72
N GLY A 168 -5.20 -7.34 9.19
CA GLY A 168 -3.75 -7.47 9.07
C GLY A 168 -3.19 -6.72 7.85
N CYS A 169 -1.89 -6.45 7.92
CA CYS A 169 -1.17 -5.69 6.88
C CYS A 169 -0.78 -6.53 5.65
N ASP A 170 -0.88 -7.86 5.71
CA ASP A 170 -0.47 -8.76 4.61
C ASP A 170 -1.39 -8.64 3.38
N VAL A 171 -2.62 -8.15 3.56
CA VAL A 171 -3.60 -7.93 2.50
C VAL A 171 -3.06 -6.99 1.43
N TRP A 172 -2.42 -5.89 1.82
CA TRP A 172 -1.84 -4.93 0.88
C TRP A 172 -0.79 -5.57 -0.04
N GLY A 173 0.08 -6.43 0.54
CA GLY A 173 1.08 -7.19 -0.22
C GLY A 173 0.45 -8.16 -1.22
N MET A 174 -0.65 -8.81 -0.85
CA MET A 174 -1.41 -9.68 -1.75
C MET A 174 -1.99 -8.89 -2.93
N LEU A 175 -2.66 -7.77 -2.66
CA LEU A 175 -3.26 -6.91 -3.67
C LEU A 175 -2.21 -6.30 -4.60
N LEU A 176 -1.05 -5.88 -4.06
CA LEU A 176 0.06 -5.33 -4.85
C LEU A 176 0.69 -6.37 -5.79
N SER A 177 0.59 -7.66 -5.46
CA SER A 177 1.06 -8.74 -6.34
C SER A 177 0.17 -8.97 -7.56
N MET A 178 -1.03 -8.37 -7.62
CA MET A 178 -1.98 -8.50 -8.71
C MET A 178 -1.84 -7.37 -9.74
N ASP A 179 -2.22 -7.64 -10.99
CA ASP A 179 -2.28 -6.58 -12.00
C ASP A 179 -3.45 -5.64 -11.72
N SER A 180 -3.19 -4.35 -11.76
CA SER A 180 -4.13 -3.29 -11.43
C SER A 180 -4.32 -2.33 -12.59
N LEU A 181 -5.55 -1.87 -12.82
CA LEU A 181 -5.86 -0.83 -13.81
C LEU A 181 -5.19 0.51 -13.50
N CYS A 182 -4.98 0.82 -12.24
CA CYS A 182 -4.35 2.08 -11.81
C CYS A 182 -2.90 1.91 -11.33
N GLY A 183 -2.34 0.70 -11.41
CA GLY A 183 -0.95 0.42 -11.06
C GLY A 183 -0.65 0.19 -9.57
N GLU A 184 -1.65 0.35 -8.70
CA GLU A 184 -1.56 0.15 -7.26
C GLU A 184 -2.88 -0.35 -6.67
N PRO A 185 -2.88 -0.97 -5.46
CA PRO A 185 -4.09 -1.23 -4.71
C PRO A 185 -4.77 0.07 -4.27
N VAL A 186 -6.04 -0.05 -3.91
CA VAL A 186 -6.88 1.06 -3.45
C VAL A 186 -7.54 0.71 -2.13
N CYS A 187 -7.81 1.73 -1.32
CA CYS A 187 -8.72 1.63 -0.20
C CYS A 187 -10.05 2.28 -0.56
N MET A 188 -11.16 1.75 -0.05
CA MET A 188 -12.48 2.23 -0.40
C MET A 188 -13.41 2.27 0.80
N TRP A 189 -14.25 3.32 0.85
CA TRP A 189 -15.46 3.33 1.67
C TRP A 189 -16.63 2.91 0.78
N LEU A 190 -17.20 1.74 1.07
CA LEU A 190 -18.26 1.15 0.26
C LEU A 190 -19.62 1.75 0.59
N PRO A 191 -20.39 2.19 -0.41
CA PRO A 191 -21.83 2.42 -0.29
C PRO A 191 -22.57 1.17 0.17
N GLU A 192 -23.75 1.35 0.74
CA GLU A 192 -24.52 0.26 1.33
C GLU A 192 -24.78 -0.91 0.35
N ARG A 193 -25.06 -0.60 -0.91
CA ARG A 193 -25.32 -1.61 -1.96
C ARG A 193 -24.16 -2.58 -2.23
N TYR A 194 -22.93 -2.24 -1.83
CA TYR A 194 -21.75 -3.09 -2.00
C TYR A 194 -21.28 -3.72 -0.67
N ARG A 195 -21.95 -3.40 0.44
CA ARG A 195 -21.63 -4.00 1.73
C ARG A 195 -22.32 -5.35 1.86
N ALA A 196 -21.59 -6.34 2.35
CA ALA A 196 -22.19 -7.59 2.80
C ALA A 196 -22.64 -7.43 4.27
N PRO A 197 -23.73 -8.12 4.70
CA PRO A 197 -24.14 -8.08 6.09
C PRO A 197 -23.02 -8.44 7.07
N GLY A 198 -22.83 -7.67 8.12
CA GLY A 198 -21.80 -7.91 9.14
C GLY A 198 -20.38 -7.60 8.69
N THR A 199 -20.19 -6.83 7.61
CA THR A 199 -18.86 -6.42 7.14
C THR A 199 -18.64 -4.92 7.26
N SER A 200 -17.37 -4.54 7.30
CA SER A 200 -16.92 -3.15 7.41
C SER A 200 -17.33 -2.28 6.21
N VAL A 201 -17.44 -0.98 6.46
CA VAL A 201 -17.58 0.01 5.39
C VAL A 201 -16.27 0.21 4.62
N TYR A 202 -15.15 0.09 5.30
CA TYR A 202 -13.83 0.26 4.73
C TYR A 202 -13.24 -1.07 4.28
N VAL A 203 -12.65 -1.08 3.09
CA VAL A 203 -12.02 -2.26 2.50
C VAL A 203 -10.73 -1.87 1.78
N GLN A 204 -9.82 -2.82 1.66
CA GLN A 204 -8.71 -2.74 0.71
C GLN A 204 -9.02 -3.61 -0.51
N GLY A 205 -8.59 -3.16 -1.68
CA GLY A 205 -8.87 -3.87 -2.93
C GLY A 205 -7.93 -3.50 -4.06
N VAL A 206 -8.10 -4.19 -5.19
CA VAL A 206 -7.41 -3.89 -6.45
C VAL A 206 -8.42 -3.79 -7.58
N GLU A 207 -8.35 -2.70 -8.34
CA GLU A 207 -9.19 -2.49 -9.51
C GLU A 207 -8.64 -3.28 -10.70
N VAL A 208 -9.46 -4.13 -11.30
CA VAL A 208 -9.11 -4.96 -12.46
C VAL A 208 -10.12 -4.77 -13.58
N SER A 209 -9.76 -5.17 -14.79
CA SER A 209 -10.67 -5.06 -15.94
C SER A 209 -11.92 -5.96 -15.77
N CYS A 210 -12.99 -5.66 -16.51
CA CYS A 210 -14.24 -6.43 -16.44
C CYS A 210 -14.06 -7.89 -16.91
N ASP A 211 -13.12 -8.13 -17.78
CA ASP A 211 -12.78 -9.44 -18.35
C ASP A 211 -11.68 -10.17 -17.55
N TYR A 212 -11.30 -9.62 -16.39
CA TYR A 212 -10.32 -10.29 -15.53
C TYR A 212 -10.72 -11.74 -15.25
N ALA A 213 -9.82 -12.66 -15.65
CA ALA A 213 -9.96 -14.10 -15.50
C ALA A 213 -8.85 -14.71 -14.62
N GLY A 214 -8.07 -13.88 -13.93
CA GLY A 214 -7.03 -14.32 -13.02
C GLY A 214 -7.58 -14.94 -11.75
N VAL A 215 -6.69 -15.48 -10.93
CA VAL A 215 -7.04 -16.13 -9.66
C VAL A 215 -7.52 -15.08 -8.65
N ILE A 216 -8.66 -15.36 -8.01
CA ILE A 216 -9.15 -14.61 -6.85
C ILE A 216 -8.59 -15.29 -5.61
N PRO A 217 -7.85 -14.58 -4.73
CA PRO A 217 -7.32 -15.17 -3.51
C PRO A 217 -8.44 -15.63 -2.57
N GLU A 218 -8.17 -16.66 -1.79
CA GLU A 218 -9.13 -17.16 -0.81
C GLU A 218 -9.53 -16.09 0.19
N GLY A 219 -10.82 -15.97 0.45
CA GLY A 219 -11.40 -15.00 1.36
C GLY A 219 -11.43 -13.56 0.82
N PHE A 220 -11.25 -13.36 -0.49
CA PHE A 220 -11.53 -12.11 -1.17
C PHE A 220 -12.85 -12.18 -1.94
N ASP A 221 -13.54 -11.04 -2.02
CA ASP A 221 -14.76 -10.90 -2.80
C ASP A 221 -14.49 -10.10 -4.08
N VAL A 222 -15.42 -10.18 -5.03
CA VAL A 222 -15.40 -9.36 -6.25
C VAL A 222 -16.66 -8.52 -6.30
N ILE A 223 -16.49 -7.21 -6.42
CA ILE A 223 -17.59 -6.29 -6.72
C ILE A 223 -17.43 -5.72 -8.13
N ALA A 224 -18.54 -5.43 -8.80
CA ALA A 224 -18.56 -4.74 -10.09
C ALA A 224 -18.94 -3.28 -9.88
N LEU A 225 -18.08 -2.37 -10.31
CA LEU A 225 -18.33 -0.93 -10.28
C LEU A 225 -18.64 -0.44 -11.68
N PRO A 226 -19.72 0.37 -11.87
CA PRO A 226 -20.01 0.98 -13.15
C PRO A 226 -18.94 2.02 -13.53
N GLU A 227 -19.01 2.47 -14.77
CA GLU A 227 -18.34 3.70 -15.17
C GLU A 227 -18.88 4.86 -14.33
N ALA A 228 -17.96 5.72 -13.85
CA ALA A 228 -18.32 6.87 -13.04
C ALA A 228 -17.29 7.99 -13.15
N GLU A 229 -17.74 9.24 -12.95
CA GLU A 229 -16.88 10.40 -12.81
C GLU A 229 -16.53 10.63 -11.34
N TYR A 230 -15.32 11.09 -11.09
CA TYR A 230 -14.79 11.36 -9.76
C TYR A 230 -14.12 12.73 -9.73
N LEU A 231 -14.30 13.45 -8.64
CA LEU A 231 -13.39 14.51 -8.26
C LEU A 231 -12.21 13.89 -7.53
N MET A 232 -11.03 14.02 -8.12
CA MET A 232 -9.75 13.64 -7.52
C MET A 232 -9.19 14.84 -6.78
N PHE A 233 -8.97 14.70 -5.50
CA PHE A 233 -8.31 15.66 -4.63
C PHE A 233 -6.89 15.20 -4.38
N GLN A 234 -5.91 15.99 -4.77
CA GLN A 234 -4.50 15.70 -4.61
C GLN A 234 -3.82 16.82 -3.82
N GLY A 235 -3.22 16.45 -2.71
CA GLY A 235 -2.38 17.36 -1.91
C GLY A 235 -1.01 17.57 -2.52
N GLU A 236 -0.28 18.55 -1.98
CA GLU A 236 1.11 18.78 -2.33
C GLU A 236 2.01 17.60 -1.91
N PRO A 237 3.18 17.43 -2.53
CA PRO A 237 4.22 16.55 -2.01
C PRO A 237 4.53 16.85 -0.54
N PHE A 238 4.81 15.81 0.24
CA PHE A 238 5.05 15.93 1.67
C PHE A 238 6.22 15.05 2.12
N CYS A 239 6.86 15.43 3.22
CA CYS A 239 7.78 14.53 3.91
C CYS A 239 6.97 13.43 4.59
N GLU A 240 7.45 12.19 4.53
CA GLU A 240 6.71 11.04 5.07
C GLU A 240 6.32 11.20 6.56
N GLU A 241 7.02 12.03 7.31
CA GLU A 241 6.71 12.36 8.71
C GLU A 241 5.41 13.17 8.84
N ASP A 242 5.03 13.91 7.79
CA ASP A 242 3.87 14.81 7.74
C ASP A 242 2.63 14.16 7.09
N TYR A 243 2.63 12.83 6.90
CA TYR A 243 1.55 12.14 6.19
C TYR A 243 0.16 12.36 6.81
N CYS A 244 0.06 12.44 8.14
CA CYS A 244 -1.20 12.72 8.82
C CYS A 244 -1.76 14.10 8.48
N GLU A 245 -0.88 15.12 8.39
CA GLU A 245 -1.27 16.48 8.00
C GLU A 245 -1.65 16.54 6.52
N ALA A 246 -0.93 15.80 5.65
CA ALA A 246 -1.23 15.72 4.23
C ALA A 246 -2.62 15.09 3.98
N ILE A 247 -2.94 14.00 4.68
CA ILE A 247 -4.25 13.36 4.63
C ILE A 247 -5.34 14.33 5.13
N ALA A 248 -5.13 14.94 6.30
CA ALA A 248 -6.11 15.85 6.90
C ALA A 248 -6.37 17.08 6.01
N ALA A 249 -5.36 17.61 5.33
CA ALA A 249 -5.50 18.74 4.42
C ALA A 249 -6.42 18.40 3.23
N VAL A 250 -6.21 17.25 2.60
CA VAL A 250 -7.03 16.78 1.46
C VAL A 250 -8.46 16.49 1.91
N GLN A 251 -8.65 15.82 3.04
CA GLN A 251 -9.97 15.51 3.57
C GLN A 251 -10.75 16.78 3.94
N CYS A 252 -10.09 17.74 4.58
CA CYS A 252 -10.71 19.03 4.90
C CYS A 252 -11.11 19.81 3.63
N ALA A 253 -10.27 19.78 2.58
CA ALA A 253 -10.60 20.43 1.32
C ALA A 253 -11.81 19.76 0.65
N MET A 254 -11.86 18.44 0.64
CA MET A 254 -12.96 17.66 0.07
C MET A 254 -14.27 17.89 0.81
N ASP A 255 -14.24 17.95 2.15
CA ASP A 255 -15.43 18.18 2.97
C ASP A 255 -16.04 19.58 2.79
N ARG A 256 -15.20 20.55 2.43
CA ARG A 256 -15.63 21.95 2.18
C ARG A 256 -16.01 22.23 0.73
N TYR A 257 -15.69 21.31 -0.18
CA TYR A 257 -15.91 21.52 -1.61
C TYR A 257 -17.37 21.31 -1.97
N ASP A 258 -17.95 22.29 -2.68
CA ASP A 258 -19.30 22.19 -3.24
C ASP A 258 -19.19 21.89 -4.74
N PRO A 259 -19.52 20.65 -5.19
CA PRO A 259 -19.43 20.30 -6.61
C PRO A 259 -20.47 21.02 -7.48
N SER A 260 -21.51 21.63 -6.89
CA SER A 260 -22.51 22.36 -7.65
C SER A 260 -21.96 23.56 -8.42
N VAL A 261 -20.86 24.14 -7.94
CA VAL A 261 -20.17 25.28 -8.60
C VAL A 261 -19.61 24.92 -9.99
N ILE A 262 -19.47 23.63 -10.28
CA ILE A 262 -19.01 23.12 -11.58
C ILE A 262 -20.10 22.28 -12.28
N GLY A 263 -21.33 22.32 -11.79
CA GLY A 263 -22.47 21.60 -12.39
C GLY A 263 -22.57 20.12 -12.04
N TYR A 264 -22.00 19.72 -10.89
CA TYR A 264 -22.04 18.34 -10.39
C TYR A 264 -22.71 18.26 -9.03
N GLU A 265 -23.08 17.06 -8.63
CA GLU A 265 -23.48 16.68 -7.28
C GLU A 265 -22.74 15.43 -6.84
N TRP A 266 -22.61 15.21 -5.53
CA TRP A 266 -22.00 14.01 -5.01
C TRP A 266 -22.79 12.76 -5.41
N ASP A 267 -22.10 11.73 -5.81
CA ASP A 267 -22.65 10.42 -6.14
C ASP A 267 -22.32 9.42 -5.02
N ASP A 268 -23.20 9.30 -4.05
CA ASP A 268 -23.03 8.41 -2.90
C ASP A 268 -23.33 6.93 -3.25
N GLU A 269 -23.70 6.62 -4.50
CA GLU A 269 -23.88 5.26 -5.00
C GLU A 269 -22.54 4.60 -5.41
N ASN A 270 -21.49 5.38 -5.60
CA ASN A 270 -20.16 4.90 -5.93
C ASN A 270 -19.18 5.09 -4.75
N PRO A 271 -18.18 4.18 -4.57
CA PRO A 271 -17.29 4.24 -3.42
C PRO A 271 -16.38 5.47 -3.46
N ARG A 272 -16.12 6.06 -2.30
CA ARG A 272 -15.00 6.95 -2.08
C ARG A 272 -13.73 6.11 -2.11
N ILE A 273 -12.66 6.59 -2.76
CA ILE A 273 -11.43 5.85 -3.02
C ILE A 273 -10.24 6.62 -2.45
N GLN A 274 -9.39 5.91 -1.77
CA GLN A 274 -8.12 6.41 -1.22
C GLN A 274 -6.97 5.66 -1.89
N LEU A 275 -5.97 6.40 -2.37
CA LEU A 275 -4.72 5.84 -2.84
C LEU A 275 -3.68 5.83 -1.71
N GLU A 276 -2.63 5.03 -1.88
CA GLU A 276 -1.52 5.00 -0.93
C GLU A 276 -0.90 6.40 -0.77
N PRO A 277 -0.74 6.93 0.45
CA PRO A 277 -0.09 8.21 0.67
C PRO A 277 1.41 8.09 0.35
N LYS A 278 1.83 8.65 -0.79
CA LYS A 278 3.23 8.70 -1.24
C LYS A 278 3.73 10.12 -1.19
N GLY A 279 4.78 10.38 -0.42
CA GLY A 279 5.31 11.72 -0.19
C GLY A 279 5.62 12.49 -1.46
N GLU A 280 6.26 11.86 -2.45
CA GLU A 280 6.61 12.50 -3.73
C GLU A 280 5.39 12.89 -4.58
N ARG A 281 4.32 12.15 -4.49
CA ARG A 281 3.08 12.36 -5.26
C ARG A 281 2.07 13.24 -4.54
N GLY A 282 2.18 13.34 -3.23
CA GLY A 282 1.11 13.84 -2.38
C GLY A 282 0.06 12.77 -2.06
N TYR A 283 -0.85 13.08 -1.15
CA TYR A 283 -1.98 12.22 -0.83
C TYR A 283 -3.11 12.44 -1.84
N ILE A 284 -3.73 11.36 -2.28
CA ILE A 284 -4.82 11.39 -3.27
C ILE A 284 -6.05 10.68 -2.72
N GLU A 285 -7.18 11.36 -2.83
CA GLU A 285 -8.48 10.82 -2.52
C GLU A 285 -9.49 11.20 -3.59
N LEU A 286 -10.43 10.29 -3.90
CA LEU A 286 -11.41 10.46 -4.96
C LEU A 286 -12.81 10.31 -4.36
N ARG A 287 -13.69 11.24 -4.68
CA ARG A 287 -15.11 11.13 -4.38
C ARG A 287 -15.92 11.19 -5.66
N ALA A 288 -16.84 10.24 -5.81
CA ALA A 288 -17.66 10.13 -7.00
C ALA A 288 -18.61 11.31 -7.14
N VAL A 289 -18.83 11.72 -8.39
CA VAL A 289 -19.75 12.81 -8.75
C VAL A 289 -20.59 12.41 -9.96
N LYS A 290 -21.76 12.99 -10.08
CA LYS A 290 -22.62 12.92 -11.27
C LYS A 290 -23.06 14.32 -11.67
N ARG A 291 -23.37 14.51 -12.94
CA ARG A 291 -23.86 15.82 -13.42
C ARG A 291 -25.19 16.15 -12.76
N SER A 292 -25.31 17.37 -12.26
CA SER A 292 -26.56 17.86 -11.75
C SER A 292 -27.60 17.88 -12.91
N GLU A 293 -28.79 17.35 -12.69
CA GLU A 293 -29.87 17.50 -13.64
C GLU A 293 -30.16 18.99 -13.81
N ALA A 294 -30.10 19.49 -15.06
CA ALA A 294 -30.43 20.88 -15.34
C ALA A 294 -31.88 21.12 -14.89
N ARG A 295 -32.05 22.00 -13.91
CA ARG A 295 -33.38 22.50 -13.50
C ARG A 295 -33.97 23.42 -14.55
#